data_58a16d18b0d7d9f898ac6b60decf4ac8
#
_entry.id   58a16d18b0d7d9f898ac6b60decf4ac8
#
_cell.length_a   1.000
_cell.length_b   1.000
_cell.length_c   1.000
_cell.angle_alpha   90.00
_cell.angle_beta   90.00
_cell.angle_gamma   90.00
#
_symmetry.space_group_name_H-M   'P 1'
#
loop_
_entity.id
_entity.type
_entity.pdbx_description
1 polymer ?
#
loop_
_entity_poly.entity_id
_entity_poly.type
_entity_poly.pdbx_seq_one_letter_code
_entity_poly.pdbx_strand_id
1 'polypeptide(L)'
;MTKHVAVLMGGWSAEREISLRSGKACADALERIGFRVTRINVDRDVAAALVAAKPDVALNLLHGRPGEDGTIQGLLEMAGVPYVGAGVLASAVSLDKEYMKLIFTAHGLPIAPYVVVRDRDWQPGPGAGPAAAAAERKRVFDAIAELGFPVFVKPARGGSSIGTSKAHNQAALIESIEAARRYDPKVIVERAVAGAEIECAVLEGLDGAPPDTSLPGQLVIEGGEEFYDFEAKYLDPSGSMQIPAPVPAAVIDEVRRLAAAAFDAVSCQGFARVDFFYTADGTILVNEINTIPGLTATSYFPKMWEATGLPLPQLLDRMIATALRKRPGSH
;
A
#
# COMPACT_ATOMS: atom_id res chain seq x y z
N MET A 1 -33.40 6.74 5.98
CA MET A 1 -33.17 6.94 4.52
C MET A 1 -31.99 6.08 4.11
N THR A 2 -32.07 5.45 2.95
CA THR A 2 -30.98 4.66 2.37
C THR A 2 -29.78 5.56 2.09
N LYS A 3 -28.60 5.23 2.61
CA LYS A 3 -27.38 5.99 2.38
C LYS A 3 -26.89 5.84 0.94
N HIS A 4 -26.33 6.93 0.40
CA HIS A 4 -25.81 7.00 -0.95
C HIS A 4 -24.30 6.94 -0.96
N VAL A 5 -23.73 5.91 -1.59
CA VAL A 5 -22.31 5.68 -1.70
C VAL A 5 -21.86 5.99 -3.13
N ALA A 6 -20.86 6.86 -3.28
CA ALA A 6 -20.11 6.98 -4.53
C ALA A 6 -18.93 6.03 -4.51
N VAL A 7 -18.90 5.05 -5.41
CA VAL A 7 -17.76 4.15 -5.59
C VAL A 7 -16.84 4.73 -6.66
N LEU A 8 -15.65 5.19 -6.24
CA LEU A 8 -14.64 5.76 -7.11
C LEU A 8 -13.74 4.64 -7.61
N MET A 9 -13.66 4.47 -8.93
CA MET A 9 -12.91 3.36 -9.56
C MET A 9 -12.32 3.83 -10.90
N GLY A 10 -11.41 3.05 -11.49
CA GLY A 10 -10.75 3.37 -12.75
C GLY A 10 -9.51 4.22 -12.54
N GLY A 11 -9.56 5.50 -12.87
CA GLY A 11 -8.40 6.38 -12.87
C GLY A 11 -7.48 6.14 -14.07
N TRP A 12 -6.25 6.64 -13.99
CA TRP A 12 -5.26 6.59 -15.09
C TRP A 12 -3.92 5.96 -14.71
N SER A 13 -3.86 5.24 -13.58
CA SER A 13 -2.68 4.45 -13.21
C SER A 13 -2.58 3.18 -14.03
N ALA A 14 -1.42 2.52 -13.98
CA ALA A 14 -1.24 1.21 -14.58
C ALA A 14 -2.16 0.13 -13.97
N GLU A 15 -2.70 0.38 -12.77
CA GLU A 15 -3.59 -0.52 -12.03
C GLU A 15 -5.08 -0.27 -12.29
N ARG A 16 -5.42 0.50 -13.32
CA ARG A 16 -6.81 0.90 -13.66
C ARG A 16 -7.77 -0.29 -13.74
N GLU A 17 -7.37 -1.39 -14.37
CA GLU A 17 -8.23 -2.56 -14.53
C GLU A 17 -8.52 -3.27 -13.20
N ILE A 18 -7.56 -3.27 -12.28
CA ILE A 18 -7.73 -3.80 -10.91
C ILE A 18 -8.75 -2.93 -10.17
N SER A 19 -8.61 -1.60 -10.27
CA SER A 19 -9.53 -0.64 -9.70
C SER A 19 -10.97 -0.83 -10.21
N LEU A 20 -11.16 -1.02 -11.51
CA LEU A 20 -12.48 -1.26 -12.10
C LEU A 20 -13.10 -2.58 -11.61
N ARG A 21 -12.31 -3.65 -11.48
CA ARG A 21 -12.78 -4.94 -10.95
C ARG A 21 -13.19 -4.82 -9.48
N SER A 22 -12.35 -4.19 -8.65
CA SER A 22 -12.63 -3.94 -7.23
C SER A 22 -13.87 -3.06 -7.07
N GLY A 23 -13.94 -1.97 -7.86
CA GLY A 23 -15.07 -1.04 -7.84
C GLY A 23 -16.39 -1.71 -8.19
N LYS A 24 -16.39 -2.55 -9.24
CA LYS A 24 -17.59 -3.31 -9.61
C LYS A 24 -18.02 -4.26 -8.51
N ALA A 25 -17.10 -5.05 -7.97
CA ALA A 25 -17.40 -6.04 -6.93
C ALA A 25 -17.96 -5.40 -5.65
N CYS A 26 -17.35 -4.30 -5.18
CA CYS A 26 -17.81 -3.57 -4.01
C CYS A 26 -19.17 -2.88 -4.25
N ALA A 27 -19.35 -2.25 -5.42
CA ALA A 27 -20.62 -1.62 -5.77
C ALA A 27 -21.77 -2.63 -5.78
N ASP A 28 -21.57 -3.80 -6.43
CA ASP A 28 -22.57 -4.88 -6.47
C ASP A 28 -22.84 -5.44 -5.05
N ALA A 29 -21.84 -5.51 -4.18
CA ALA A 29 -22.03 -5.94 -2.79
C ALA A 29 -22.78 -4.91 -1.95
N LEU A 30 -22.48 -3.62 -2.09
CA LEU A 30 -23.18 -2.53 -1.40
C LEU A 30 -24.66 -2.44 -1.80
N GLU A 31 -24.98 -2.60 -3.08
CA GLU A 31 -26.37 -2.64 -3.56
C GLU A 31 -27.15 -3.80 -2.95
N ARG A 32 -26.53 -4.99 -2.86
CA ARG A 32 -27.15 -6.18 -2.25
C ARG A 32 -27.47 -5.99 -0.77
N ILE A 33 -26.71 -5.19 -0.04
CA ILE A 33 -26.97 -4.89 1.39
C ILE A 33 -27.80 -3.60 1.58
N GLY A 34 -28.32 -3.03 0.49
CA GLY A 34 -29.35 -1.98 0.54
C GLY A 34 -28.85 -0.55 0.43
N PHE A 35 -27.58 -0.30 0.08
CA PHE A 35 -27.11 1.05 -0.23
C PHE A 35 -27.56 1.50 -1.62
N ARG A 36 -27.79 2.80 -1.78
CA ARG A 36 -27.84 3.43 -3.10
C ARG A 36 -26.41 3.65 -3.57
N VAL A 37 -26.07 3.22 -4.77
CA VAL A 37 -24.69 3.29 -5.28
C VAL A 37 -24.63 4.09 -6.58
N THR A 38 -23.68 4.99 -6.67
CA THR A 38 -23.22 5.61 -7.94
C THR A 38 -21.80 5.18 -8.22
N ARG A 39 -21.59 4.51 -9.36
CA ARG A 39 -20.25 4.11 -9.84
C ARG A 39 -19.65 5.29 -10.61
N ILE A 40 -18.52 5.81 -10.15
CA ILE A 40 -17.79 6.90 -10.79
C ILE A 40 -16.48 6.33 -11.35
N ASN A 41 -16.41 6.20 -12.68
CA ASN A 41 -15.14 5.94 -13.36
C ASN A 41 -14.35 7.25 -13.38
N VAL A 42 -13.32 7.32 -12.54
CA VAL A 42 -12.61 8.57 -12.27
C VAL A 42 -11.77 9.00 -13.48
N ASP A 43 -11.98 10.23 -13.89
CA ASP A 43 -11.22 10.97 -14.88
C ASP A 43 -10.96 12.41 -14.40
N ARG A 44 -10.58 13.30 -15.30
CA ARG A 44 -10.29 14.71 -14.96
C ARG A 44 -11.51 15.50 -14.51
N ASP A 45 -12.72 15.01 -14.79
CA ASP A 45 -14.00 15.64 -14.47
C ASP A 45 -14.62 15.08 -13.18
N VAL A 46 -13.88 14.31 -12.39
CA VAL A 46 -14.37 13.66 -11.15
C VAL A 46 -15.03 14.63 -10.18
N ALA A 47 -14.55 15.87 -10.10
CA ALA A 47 -15.15 16.90 -9.24
C ALA A 47 -16.61 17.20 -9.65
N ALA A 48 -16.87 17.34 -10.94
CA ALA A 48 -18.21 17.57 -11.48
C ALA A 48 -19.11 16.35 -11.25
N ALA A 49 -18.59 15.13 -11.41
CA ALA A 49 -19.30 13.89 -11.15
C ALA A 49 -19.72 13.76 -9.67
N LEU A 50 -18.84 14.11 -8.72
CA LEU A 50 -19.14 14.14 -7.28
C LEU A 50 -20.23 15.16 -6.95
N VAL A 51 -20.14 16.38 -7.48
CA VAL A 51 -21.14 17.43 -7.29
C VAL A 51 -22.51 17.00 -7.82
N ALA A 52 -22.55 16.34 -8.98
CA ALA A 52 -23.80 15.83 -9.56
C ALA A 52 -24.38 14.66 -8.76
N ALA A 53 -23.55 13.75 -8.29
CA ALA A 53 -23.98 12.56 -7.54
C ALA A 53 -24.49 12.90 -6.12
N LYS A 54 -23.90 13.89 -5.46
CA LYS A 54 -24.20 14.28 -4.06
C LYS A 54 -24.25 13.07 -3.13
N PRO A 55 -23.16 12.30 -3.00
CA PRO A 55 -23.15 11.12 -2.14
C PRO A 55 -23.10 11.50 -0.66
N ASP A 56 -23.62 10.63 0.21
CA ASP A 56 -23.42 10.72 1.65
C ASP A 56 -21.96 10.36 2.03
N VAL A 57 -21.32 9.47 1.26
CA VAL A 57 -19.97 8.98 1.48
C VAL A 57 -19.36 8.47 0.17
N ALA A 58 -18.04 8.59 0.02
CA ALA A 58 -17.28 8.00 -1.08
C ALA A 58 -16.51 6.77 -0.61
N LEU A 59 -16.49 5.71 -1.42
CA LEU A 59 -15.60 4.57 -1.29
C LEU A 59 -14.53 4.67 -2.38
N ASN A 60 -13.29 4.99 -1.98
CA ASN A 60 -12.18 5.11 -2.90
C ASN A 60 -11.54 3.74 -3.14
N LEU A 61 -11.57 3.28 -4.39
CA LEU A 61 -10.98 2.03 -4.85
C LEU A 61 -10.02 2.26 -6.03
N LEU A 62 -9.47 3.46 -6.12
CA LEU A 62 -8.42 3.78 -7.08
C LEU A 62 -7.09 3.21 -6.56
N HIS A 63 -6.38 2.49 -7.41
CA HIS A 63 -5.02 2.01 -7.11
C HIS A 63 -3.97 2.93 -7.74
N GLY A 64 -2.85 3.12 -7.04
CA GLY A 64 -1.80 4.05 -7.44
C GLY A 64 -2.28 5.51 -7.45
N ARG A 65 -1.62 6.37 -8.24
CA ARG A 65 -2.01 7.78 -8.39
C ARG A 65 -3.22 7.93 -9.31
N PRO A 66 -4.21 8.75 -8.94
CA PRO A 66 -4.29 9.70 -7.83
C PRO A 66 -4.97 9.11 -6.57
N GLY A 67 -5.16 7.79 -6.49
CA GLY A 67 -5.96 7.13 -5.46
C GLY A 67 -5.27 7.03 -4.11
N GLU A 68 -3.95 6.81 -4.10
CA GLU A 68 -3.16 6.46 -2.92
C GLU A 68 -2.16 7.54 -2.50
N ASP A 69 -2.12 8.69 -3.20
CA ASP A 69 -1.15 9.76 -2.95
C ASP A 69 -1.70 10.98 -2.21
N GLY A 70 -2.95 10.93 -1.74
CA GLY A 70 -3.63 12.05 -1.09
C GLY A 70 -4.39 12.97 -2.04
N THR A 71 -4.24 12.82 -3.37
CA THR A 71 -4.86 13.71 -4.34
C THR A 71 -6.40 13.62 -4.34
N ILE A 72 -6.95 12.41 -4.45
CA ILE A 72 -8.40 12.22 -4.42
C ILE A 72 -8.97 12.51 -3.03
N GLN A 73 -8.22 12.19 -1.98
CA GLN A 73 -8.59 12.47 -0.60
C GLN A 73 -8.73 13.98 -0.39
N GLY A 74 -7.76 14.79 -0.86
CA GLY A 74 -7.82 16.26 -0.81
C GLY A 74 -9.00 16.83 -1.58
N LEU A 75 -9.37 16.26 -2.71
CA LEU A 75 -10.58 16.64 -3.44
C LEU A 75 -11.84 16.37 -2.63
N LEU A 76 -11.94 15.20 -1.99
CA LEU A 76 -13.09 14.80 -1.17
C LEU A 76 -13.22 15.69 0.08
N GLU A 77 -12.08 16.06 0.72
CA GLU A 77 -12.04 17.02 1.82
C GLU A 77 -12.60 18.39 1.39
N MET A 78 -12.12 18.93 0.27
CA MET A 78 -12.59 20.21 -0.25
C MET A 78 -14.06 20.16 -0.68
N ALA A 79 -14.54 19.02 -1.15
CA ALA A 79 -15.94 18.80 -1.51
C ALA A 79 -16.85 18.56 -0.29
N GLY A 80 -16.29 18.40 0.91
CA GLY A 80 -17.04 18.07 2.13
C GLY A 80 -17.70 16.70 2.07
N VAL A 81 -17.16 15.77 1.30
CA VAL A 81 -17.68 14.40 1.14
C VAL A 81 -16.90 13.47 2.05
N PRO A 82 -17.51 12.87 3.08
CA PRO A 82 -16.90 11.82 3.88
C PRO A 82 -16.44 10.67 2.97
N TYR A 83 -15.32 10.01 3.32
CA TYR A 83 -14.82 8.90 2.51
C TYR A 83 -14.23 7.79 3.37
N VAL A 84 -14.26 6.60 2.81
CA VAL A 84 -13.66 5.40 3.38
C VAL A 84 -12.18 5.37 3.02
N GLY A 85 -11.34 5.14 4.02
CA GLY A 85 -9.91 4.94 3.83
C GLY A 85 -9.04 6.00 4.52
N ALA A 86 -7.75 5.93 4.21
CA ALA A 86 -6.72 6.81 4.75
C ALA A 86 -6.93 8.26 4.31
N GLY A 87 -6.63 9.21 5.20
CA GLY A 87 -6.64 10.63 4.91
C GLY A 87 -5.48 11.07 4.01
N VAL A 88 -5.41 12.38 3.73
CA VAL A 88 -4.40 12.98 2.83
C VAL A 88 -2.98 12.65 3.28
N LEU A 89 -2.67 12.88 4.57
CA LEU A 89 -1.33 12.65 5.12
C LEU A 89 -0.94 11.17 5.02
N ALA A 90 -1.78 10.30 5.56
CA ALA A 90 -1.49 8.86 5.60
C ALA A 90 -1.32 8.28 4.19
N SER A 91 -2.16 8.67 3.24
CA SER A 91 -2.04 8.26 1.84
C SER A 91 -0.71 8.72 1.23
N ALA A 92 -0.36 10.00 1.37
CA ALA A 92 0.85 10.56 0.79
C ALA A 92 2.14 9.93 1.35
N VAL A 93 2.23 9.76 2.67
CA VAL A 93 3.43 9.20 3.32
C VAL A 93 3.54 7.69 3.11
N SER A 94 2.42 6.97 3.07
CA SER A 94 2.44 5.51 2.85
C SER A 94 2.84 5.14 1.43
N LEU A 95 2.46 5.95 0.44
CA LEU A 95 2.87 5.71 -0.95
C LEU A 95 4.39 5.96 -1.13
N ASP A 96 4.97 6.93 -0.41
CA ASP A 96 6.38 7.28 -0.50
C ASP A 96 7.21 6.42 0.47
N LYS A 97 7.86 5.38 -0.04
CA LYS A 97 8.62 4.41 0.76
C LYS A 97 9.71 5.01 1.64
N GLU A 98 10.32 6.12 1.23
CA GLU A 98 11.28 6.83 2.08
C GLU A 98 10.60 7.41 3.31
N TYR A 99 9.53 8.19 3.12
CA TYR A 99 8.83 8.84 4.23
C TYR A 99 8.12 7.84 5.14
N MET A 100 7.52 6.81 4.57
CA MET A 100 6.95 5.70 5.32
C MET A 100 7.98 5.05 6.25
N LYS A 101 9.16 4.69 5.71
CA LYS A 101 10.24 4.06 6.50
C LYS A 101 10.85 5.00 7.53
N LEU A 102 10.96 6.29 7.25
CA LEU A 102 11.38 7.30 8.23
C LEU A 102 10.42 7.36 9.42
N ILE A 103 9.10 7.35 9.14
CA ILE A 103 8.08 7.35 10.20
C ILE A 103 8.14 6.04 10.98
N PHE A 104 8.21 4.90 10.32
CA PHE A 104 8.33 3.60 10.99
C PHE A 104 9.55 3.55 11.90
N THR A 105 10.71 4.04 11.43
CA THR A 105 11.94 4.12 12.24
C THR A 105 11.74 5.03 13.47
N ALA A 106 11.12 6.19 13.29
CA ALA A 106 10.86 7.13 14.39
C ALA A 106 9.93 6.55 15.47
N HIS A 107 9.04 5.63 15.06
CA HIS A 107 8.14 4.89 15.96
C HIS A 107 8.72 3.57 16.48
N GLY A 108 10.01 3.27 16.19
CA GLY A 108 10.68 2.05 16.66
C GLY A 108 10.18 0.76 16.00
N LEU A 109 9.52 0.84 14.84
CA LEU A 109 9.09 -0.33 14.11
C LEU A 109 10.30 -0.96 13.39
N PRO A 110 10.46 -2.30 13.45
CA PRO A 110 11.56 -3.00 12.80
C PRO A 110 11.35 -3.01 11.28
N ILE A 111 12.32 -2.48 10.53
CA ILE A 111 12.30 -2.43 9.07
C ILE A 111 13.60 -2.94 8.47
N ALA A 112 13.58 -3.36 7.21
CA ALA A 112 14.81 -3.68 6.49
C ALA A 112 15.65 -2.42 6.26
N PRO A 113 17.01 -2.49 6.39
CA PRO A 113 17.90 -1.40 6.07
C PRO A 113 17.78 -0.97 4.60
N TYR A 114 17.90 0.33 4.34
CA TYR A 114 17.71 0.89 3.01
C TYR A 114 18.59 2.12 2.74
N VAL A 115 18.76 2.45 1.47
CA VAL A 115 19.42 3.66 0.98
C VAL A 115 18.48 4.33 -0.03
N VAL A 116 18.36 5.66 0.05
CA VAL A 116 17.61 6.44 -0.93
C VAL A 116 18.56 7.04 -1.94
N VAL A 117 18.25 6.87 -3.23
CA VAL A 117 18.99 7.42 -4.36
C VAL A 117 18.10 8.42 -5.09
N ARG A 118 18.47 9.68 -5.10
CA ARG A 118 17.79 10.73 -5.85
C ARG A 118 18.50 11.03 -7.15
N ASP A 119 17.81 11.54 -8.13
CA ASP A 119 18.39 11.94 -9.42
C ASP A 119 19.61 12.85 -9.26
N ARG A 120 19.56 13.82 -8.35
CA ARG A 120 20.66 14.73 -8.08
C ARG A 120 21.92 14.06 -7.53
N ASP A 121 21.74 12.91 -6.82
CA ASP A 121 22.81 12.14 -6.22
C ASP A 121 23.41 11.15 -7.24
N TRP A 122 22.60 10.74 -8.21
CA TRP A 122 22.95 9.77 -9.25
C TRP A 122 23.46 10.43 -10.55
N GLN A 123 22.76 11.47 -10.98
CA GLN A 123 23.13 12.30 -12.14
C GLN A 123 23.09 13.77 -11.73
N PRO A 124 24.13 14.29 -11.05
CA PRO A 124 24.20 15.69 -10.69
C PRO A 124 24.05 16.58 -11.93
N GLY A 125 23.28 17.68 -11.77
CA GLY A 125 22.96 18.57 -12.85
C GLY A 125 24.21 19.22 -13.50
N PRO A 126 24.08 19.90 -14.63
CA PRO A 126 25.18 20.41 -15.46
C PRO A 126 26.11 21.42 -14.75
N GLY A 127 25.72 21.93 -13.58
CA GLY A 127 26.57 22.76 -12.72
C GLY A 127 27.54 21.99 -11.81
N ALA A 128 27.36 20.68 -11.65
CA ALA A 128 28.28 19.86 -10.88
C ALA A 128 29.44 19.42 -11.77
N GLY A 129 30.66 19.80 -11.42
CA GLY A 129 31.84 19.34 -12.15
C GLY A 129 31.98 17.82 -12.09
N PRO A 130 32.69 17.15 -13.06
CA PRO A 130 32.78 15.70 -13.14
C PRO A 130 33.33 15.03 -11.87
N ALA A 131 34.23 15.70 -11.15
CA ALA A 131 34.83 15.17 -9.90
C ALA A 131 33.75 15.16 -8.77
N ALA A 132 32.92 16.17 -8.64
CA ALA A 132 31.86 16.21 -7.64
C ALA A 132 30.79 15.16 -7.93
N ALA A 133 30.42 14.98 -9.20
CA ALA A 133 29.48 13.95 -9.63
C ALA A 133 29.99 12.52 -9.32
N ALA A 134 31.28 12.27 -9.57
CA ALA A 134 31.91 10.98 -9.25
C ALA A 134 31.94 10.73 -7.74
N ALA A 135 32.24 11.76 -6.95
CA ALA A 135 32.29 11.65 -5.49
C ALA A 135 30.92 11.34 -4.90
N GLU A 136 29.84 12.00 -5.39
CA GLU A 136 28.48 11.74 -4.91
C GLU A 136 28.01 10.34 -5.27
N ARG A 137 28.24 9.90 -6.51
CA ARG A 137 27.93 8.53 -6.93
C ARG A 137 28.71 7.49 -6.11
N LYS A 138 29.99 7.78 -5.78
CA LYS A 138 30.76 6.90 -4.91
C LYS A 138 30.14 6.78 -3.51
N ARG A 139 29.66 7.88 -2.91
CA ARG A 139 28.98 7.86 -1.61
C ARG A 139 27.73 6.98 -1.65
N VAL A 140 26.92 7.07 -2.72
CA VAL A 140 25.76 6.22 -2.93
C VAL A 140 26.18 4.74 -2.98
N PHE A 141 27.22 4.41 -3.74
CA PHE A 141 27.71 3.03 -3.81
C PHE A 141 28.26 2.52 -2.47
N ASP A 142 29.03 3.34 -1.75
CA ASP A 142 29.55 2.98 -0.45
C ASP A 142 28.41 2.67 0.54
N ALA A 143 27.37 3.52 0.58
CA ALA A 143 26.20 3.31 1.43
C ALA A 143 25.43 2.03 1.06
N ILE A 144 25.26 1.74 -0.24
CA ILE A 144 24.58 0.52 -0.68
C ILE A 144 25.44 -0.72 -0.39
N ALA A 145 26.76 -0.61 -0.49
CA ALA A 145 27.67 -1.71 -0.16
C ALA A 145 27.54 -2.17 1.31
N GLU A 146 27.23 -1.25 2.23
CA GLU A 146 26.95 -1.59 3.64
C GLU A 146 25.66 -2.42 3.82
N LEU A 147 24.71 -2.34 2.87
CA LEU A 147 23.52 -3.21 2.90
C LEU A 147 23.89 -4.68 2.62
N GLY A 148 24.92 -4.93 1.83
CA GLY A 148 25.26 -6.25 1.29
C GLY A 148 24.32 -6.68 0.16
N PHE A 149 24.85 -7.49 -0.79
CA PHE A 149 24.03 -8.09 -1.85
C PHE A 149 23.42 -9.43 -1.41
N PRO A 150 22.25 -9.82 -1.95
CA PRO A 150 21.44 -9.08 -2.92
C PRO A 150 20.66 -7.92 -2.30
N VAL A 151 20.28 -6.95 -3.15
CA VAL A 151 19.40 -5.82 -2.77
C VAL A 151 18.21 -5.74 -3.72
N PHE A 152 17.10 -5.18 -3.24
CA PHE A 152 15.97 -4.79 -4.06
C PHE A 152 16.04 -3.30 -4.40
N VAL A 153 15.81 -2.97 -5.67
CA VAL A 153 15.78 -1.60 -6.20
C VAL A 153 14.36 -1.31 -6.63
N LYS A 154 13.75 -0.23 -6.10
CA LYS A 154 12.34 0.10 -6.30
C LYS A 154 12.17 1.59 -6.56
N PRO A 155 11.23 2.02 -7.42
CA PRO A 155 10.73 3.39 -7.41
C PRO A 155 10.18 3.73 -6.02
N ALA A 156 10.51 4.91 -5.46
CA ALA A 156 10.09 5.23 -4.09
C ALA A 156 8.58 5.42 -3.97
N ARG A 157 7.91 5.89 -5.03
CA ARG A 157 6.46 6.17 -5.07
C ARG A 157 5.75 5.32 -6.13
N GLY A 158 5.96 4.02 -6.03
CA GLY A 158 5.33 3.02 -6.90
C GLY A 158 4.67 1.92 -6.10
N GLY A 159 3.55 1.40 -6.61
CA GLY A 159 2.85 0.22 -6.10
C GLY A 159 3.09 -1.02 -6.96
N SER A 160 2.52 -2.15 -6.52
CA SER A 160 2.40 -3.39 -7.32
C SER A 160 3.71 -3.88 -7.95
N SER A 161 4.85 -3.67 -7.30
CA SER A 161 6.18 -4.08 -7.76
C SER A 161 6.61 -3.51 -9.13
N ILE A 162 5.90 -2.51 -9.69
CA ILE A 162 6.25 -1.90 -10.99
C ILE A 162 7.61 -1.21 -10.87
N GLY A 163 8.54 -1.57 -11.77
CA GLY A 163 9.90 -1.04 -11.78
C GLY A 163 10.80 -1.57 -10.66
N THR A 164 10.36 -2.60 -9.93
CA THR A 164 11.15 -3.29 -8.90
C THR A 164 12.03 -4.35 -9.55
N SER A 165 13.28 -4.44 -9.08
CA SER A 165 14.23 -5.47 -9.52
C SER A 165 15.17 -5.89 -8.39
N LYS A 166 15.72 -7.12 -8.47
CA LYS A 166 16.70 -7.67 -7.54
C LYS A 166 18.09 -7.60 -8.15
N ALA A 167 19.02 -6.98 -7.46
CA ALA A 167 20.40 -6.85 -7.91
C ALA A 167 21.33 -7.71 -7.04
N HIS A 168 22.12 -8.56 -7.69
CA HIS A 168 23.05 -9.47 -7.00
C HIS A 168 24.49 -8.95 -6.96
N ASN A 169 24.79 -7.89 -7.70
CA ASN A 169 26.10 -7.27 -7.78
C ASN A 169 26.00 -5.82 -8.25
N GLN A 170 27.12 -5.11 -8.27
CA GLN A 170 27.16 -3.69 -8.63
C GLN A 170 26.73 -3.41 -10.08
N ALA A 171 27.00 -4.28 -11.02
CA ALA A 171 26.60 -4.08 -12.43
C ALA A 171 25.05 -4.14 -12.55
N ALA A 172 24.45 -5.18 -11.99
CA ALA A 172 22.99 -5.31 -11.92
C ALA A 172 22.34 -4.17 -11.12
N LEU A 173 22.98 -3.67 -10.06
CA LEU A 173 22.50 -2.52 -9.29
C LEU A 173 22.39 -1.26 -10.16
N ILE A 174 23.40 -0.97 -10.99
CA ILE A 174 23.39 0.19 -11.88
C ILE A 174 22.21 0.09 -12.87
N GLU A 175 22.07 -1.05 -13.52
CA GLU A 175 20.97 -1.30 -14.46
C GLU A 175 19.59 -1.16 -13.78
N SER A 176 19.47 -1.70 -12.57
CA SER A 176 18.25 -1.63 -11.77
C SER A 176 17.88 -0.20 -11.36
N ILE A 177 18.85 0.61 -10.94
CA ILE A 177 18.63 2.02 -10.60
C ILE A 177 18.20 2.80 -11.86
N GLU A 178 18.88 2.61 -13.00
CA GLU A 178 18.50 3.27 -14.26
C GLU A 178 17.12 2.87 -14.74
N ALA A 179 16.70 1.61 -14.53
CA ALA A 179 15.35 1.14 -14.84
C ALA A 179 14.31 1.77 -13.92
N ALA A 180 14.52 1.75 -12.60
CA ALA A 180 13.60 2.29 -11.60
C ALA A 180 13.39 3.82 -11.75
N ARG A 181 14.44 4.56 -12.09
CA ARG A 181 14.41 6.01 -12.33
C ARG A 181 13.49 6.44 -13.49
N ARG A 182 13.17 5.55 -14.40
CA ARG A 182 12.19 5.83 -15.47
C ARG A 182 10.77 6.01 -14.92
N TYR A 183 10.49 5.44 -13.75
CA TYR A 183 9.19 5.51 -13.08
C TYR A 183 9.15 6.60 -12.00
N ASP A 184 10.26 6.80 -11.27
CA ASP A 184 10.36 7.80 -10.22
C ASP A 184 11.81 8.33 -10.11
N PRO A 185 12.04 9.66 -10.11
CA PRO A 185 13.36 10.26 -9.92
C PRO A 185 13.94 9.97 -8.52
N LYS A 186 13.16 9.41 -7.60
CA LYS A 186 13.59 8.90 -6.31
C LYS A 186 13.47 7.39 -6.28
N VAL A 187 14.57 6.71 -6.01
CA VAL A 187 14.67 5.26 -5.94
C VAL A 187 15.06 4.86 -4.51
N ILE A 188 14.49 3.76 -4.02
CA ILE A 188 14.90 3.14 -2.77
C ILE A 188 15.63 1.82 -3.08
N VAL A 189 16.75 1.60 -2.41
CA VAL A 189 17.53 0.35 -2.46
C VAL A 189 17.46 -0.27 -1.09
N GLU A 190 16.95 -1.48 -0.97
CA GLU A 190 16.70 -2.18 0.28
C GLU A 190 17.50 -3.47 0.33
N ARG A 191 18.02 -3.84 1.50
CA ARG A 191 18.59 -5.17 1.73
C ARG A 191 17.52 -6.22 1.41
N ALA A 192 17.85 -7.23 0.62
CA ALA A 192 16.98 -8.37 0.41
C ALA A 192 16.82 -9.15 1.71
N VAL A 193 15.58 -9.39 2.10
CA VAL A 193 15.24 -10.19 3.28
C VAL A 193 14.77 -11.56 2.81
N ALA A 194 15.46 -12.61 3.25
CA ALA A 194 15.03 -13.98 3.02
C ALA A 194 14.05 -14.39 4.14
N GLY A 195 12.81 -14.66 3.78
CA GLY A 195 11.76 -15.00 4.75
C GLY A 195 10.41 -15.20 4.11
N ALA A 196 9.44 -15.62 4.92
CA ALA A 196 8.05 -15.69 4.51
C ALA A 196 7.44 -14.28 4.43
N GLU A 197 6.68 -14.02 3.37
CA GLU A 197 5.87 -12.80 3.28
C GLU A 197 4.55 -13.02 4.00
N ILE A 198 4.28 -12.18 5.00
CA ILE A 198 3.06 -12.23 5.83
C ILE A 198 2.33 -10.90 5.67
N GLU A 199 1.03 -10.97 5.45
CA GLU A 199 0.15 -9.81 5.36
C GLU A 199 -0.83 -9.79 6.53
N CYS A 200 -1.17 -8.60 7.04
CA CYS A 200 -2.18 -8.40 8.07
C CYS A 200 -3.11 -7.25 7.66
N ALA A 201 -4.41 -7.51 7.64
CA ALA A 201 -5.42 -6.50 7.37
C ALA A 201 -5.75 -5.74 8.66
N VAL A 202 -5.89 -4.42 8.53
CA VAL A 202 -6.19 -3.50 9.64
C VAL A 202 -7.43 -2.69 9.33
N LEU A 203 -8.30 -2.52 10.32
CA LEU A 203 -9.42 -1.59 10.31
C LEU A 203 -9.28 -0.59 11.44
N GLU A 204 -9.70 0.63 11.18
CA GLU A 204 -9.86 1.65 12.22
C GLU A 204 -10.77 1.14 13.34
N GLY A 205 -10.34 1.35 14.58
CA GLY A 205 -11.12 1.00 15.75
C GLY A 205 -12.37 1.85 15.88
N LEU A 206 -13.44 1.27 16.41
CA LEU A 206 -14.70 2.00 16.63
C LEU A 206 -14.62 2.84 17.90
N ASP A 207 -15.19 4.04 17.85
CA ASP A 207 -15.38 4.94 19.00
C ASP A 207 -14.08 5.27 19.75
N GLY A 208 -12.95 5.39 19.00
CA GLY A 208 -11.63 5.70 19.55
C GLY A 208 -10.89 4.48 20.15
N ALA A 209 -11.38 3.29 19.92
CA ALA A 209 -10.66 2.06 20.25
C ALA A 209 -9.40 1.90 19.38
N PRO A 210 -8.40 1.13 19.84
CA PRO A 210 -7.26 0.77 19.02
C PRO A 210 -7.69 0.11 17.70
N PRO A 211 -6.84 0.17 16.65
CA PRO A 211 -7.14 -0.51 15.39
C PRO A 211 -7.38 -2.01 15.57
N ASP A 212 -8.39 -2.54 14.86
CA ASP A 212 -8.64 -3.97 14.80
C ASP A 212 -7.76 -4.61 13.72
N THR A 213 -7.23 -5.78 14.01
CA THR A 213 -6.36 -6.55 13.10
C THR A 213 -6.94 -7.92 12.80
N SER A 214 -6.87 -8.35 11.56
CA SER A 214 -7.28 -9.68 11.14
C SER A 214 -6.33 -10.79 11.62
N LEU A 215 -6.70 -12.04 11.40
CA LEU A 215 -5.73 -13.12 11.31
C LEU A 215 -4.78 -12.82 10.14
N PRO A 216 -3.45 -12.88 10.34
CA PRO A 216 -2.49 -12.67 9.25
C PRO A 216 -2.48 -13.88 8.31
N GLY A 217 -2.18 -13.62 7.04
CA GLY A 217 -1.99 -14.62 6.01
C GLY A 217 -0.56 -14.65 5.49
N GLN A 218 -0.08 -15.85 5.12
CA GLN A 218 1.20 -16.02 4.44
C GLN A 218 0.98 -16.21 2.95
N LEU A 219 1.72 -15.45 2.13
CA LEU A 219 1.77 -15.68 0.69
C LEU A 219 2.52 -16.97 0.40
N VAL A 220 1.90 -17.82 -0.42
CA VAL A 220 2.50 -19.08 -0.89
C VAL A 220 2.72 -18.98 -2.38
N ILE A 221 3.98 -19.00 -2.80
CA ILE A 221 4.37 -18.96 -4.21
C ILE A 221 4.63 -20.40 -4.66
N GLU A 222 3.79 -20.91 -5.56
CA GLU A 222 4.02 -22.21 -6.18
C GLU A 222 5.02 -22.07 -7.32
N GLY A 223 6.08 -22.87 -7.35
CA GLY A 223 7.06 -22.91 -8.46
C GLY A 223 8.47 -22.45 -8.12
N GLY A 224 8.76 -22.01 -6.90
CA GLY A 224 10.13 -21.70 -6.47
C GLY A 224 10.71 -20.41 -7.06
N GLU A 225 9.88 -19.51 -7.56
CA GLU A 225 10.31 -18.17 -7.98
C GLU A 225 10.75 -17.35 -6.76
N GLU A 226 11.91 -16.71 -6.88
CA GLU A 226 12.50 -15.93 -5.80
C GLU A 226 11.80 -14.58 -5.53
N PHE A 227 10.81 -14.19 -6.36
CA PHE A 227 10.19 -12.87 -6.26
C PHE A 227 8.77 -12.86 -6.86
N TYR A 228 7.84 -12.30 -6.09
CA TYR A 228 6.43 -12.14 -6.48
C TYR A 228 6.26 -10.80 -7.21
N ASP A 229 6.37 -10.80 -8.54
CA ASP A 229 6.22 -9.61 -9.37
C ASP A 229 4.75 -9.23 -9.65
N PHE A 230 4.55 -8.18 -10.45
CA PHE A 230 3.22 -7.69 -10.82
C PHE A 230 2.38 -8.75 -11.52
N GLU A 231 2.98 -9.53 -12.42
CA GLU A 231 2.25 -10.55 -13.19
C GLU A 231 1.82 -11.70 -12.28
N ALA A 232 2.68 -12.14 -11.39
CA ALA A 232 2.37 -13.15 -10.40
C ALA A 232 1.28 -12.68 -9.41
N LYS A 233 1.30 -11.41 -8.98
CA LYS A 233 0.30 -10.87 -8.02
C LYS A 233 -1.12 -10.78 -8.57
N TYR A 234 -1.30 -10.53 -9.86
CA TYR A 234 -2.61 -10.16 -10.40
C TYR A 234 -3.08 -10.98 -11.59
N LEU A 235 -2.17 -11.67 -12.28
CA LEU A 235 -2.46 -12.43 -13.49
C LEU A 235 -2.32 -13.93 -13.30
N ASP A 236 -1.53 -14.36 -12.31
CA ASP A 236 -1.34 -15.79 -12.03
C ASP A 236 -2.25 -16.25 -10.88
N PRO A 237 -3.22 -17.15 -11.17
CA PRO A 237 -4.06 -17.75 -10.15
C PRO A 237 -3.32 -18.75 -9.24
N SER A 238 -2.02 -19.06 -9.50
CA SER A 238 -1.23 -20.00 -8.71
C SER A 238 -0.78 -19.43 -7.36
N GLY A 239 -0.80 -18.10 -7.18
CA GLY A 239 -0.55 -17.48 -5.87
C GLY A 239 -1.68 -17.79 -4.90
N SER A 240 -1.38 -18.47 -3.81
CA SER A 240 -2.33 -18.76 -2.74
C SER A 240 -1.91 -18.05 -1.45
N MET A 241 -2.89 -17.82 -0.57
CA MET A 241 -2.64 -17.32 0.77
C MET A 241 -3.13 -18.33 1.78
N GLN A 242 -2.26 -18.75 2.69
CA GLN A 242 -2.64 -19.56 3.82
C GLN A 242 -3.04 -18.67 5.00
N ILE A 243 -4.30 -18.78 5.45
CA ILE A 243 -4.86 -18.02 6.57
C ILE A 243 -5.44 -19.02 7.60
N PRO A 244 -5.03 -18.95 8.89
CA PRO A 244 -3.95 -18.12 9.40
C PRO A 244 -2.59 -18.52 8.83
N ALA A 245 -1.64 -17.60 8.86
CA ALA A 245 -0.24 -17.87 8.49
C ALA A 245 0.29 -19.07 9.31
N PRO A 246 1.02 -20.03 8.71
CA PRO A 246 1.52 -21.24 9.40
C PRO A 246 2.78 -20.95 10.24
N VAL A 247 2.64 -20.01 11.18
CA VAL A 247 3.71 -19.56 12.08
C VAL A 247 3.26 -19.72 13.54
N PRO A 248 4.19 -19.72 14.53
CA PRO A 248 3.83 -19.80 15.94
C PRO A 248 2.83 -18.73 16.38
N ALA A 249 1.95 -19.04 17.31
CA ALA A 249 0.93 -18.10 17.83
C ALA A 249 1.53 -16.78 18.31
N ALA A 250 2.68 -16.82 18.99
CA ALA A 250 3.38 -15.61 19.41
C ALA A 250 3.81 -14.69 18.23
N VAL A 251 4.12 -15.28 17.08
CA VAL A 251 4.43 -14.51 15.84
C VAL A 251 3.15 -13.89 15.28
N ILE A 252 2.03 -14.62 15.30
CA ILE A 252 0.71 -14.08 14.90
C ILE A 252 0.38 -12.85 15.74
N ASP A 253 0.50 -12.96 17.07
CA ASP A 253 0.20 -11.87 17.99
C ASP A 253 1.11 -10.67 17.76
N GLU A 254 2.41 -10.89 17.54
CA GLU A 254 3.37 -9.82 17.27
C GLU A 254 3.14 -9.15 15.91
N VAL A 255 2.85 -9.90 14.85
CA VAL A 255 2.47 -9.34 13.53
C VAL A 255 1.23 -8.44 13.67
N ARG A 256 0.21 -8.88 14.39
CA ARG A 256 -1.00 -8.10 14.64
C ARG A 256 -0.70 -6.81 15.42
N ARG A 257 0.14 -6.90 16.46
CA ARG A 257 0.58 -5.75 17.24
C ARG A 257 1.36 -4.74 16.39
N LEU A 258 2.29 -5.23 15.57
CA LEU A 258 3.09 -4.38 14.67
C LEU A 258 2.23 -3.77 13.55
N ALA A 259 1.21 -4.50 13.04
CA ALA A 259 0.28 -4.00 12.05
C ALA A 259 -0.55 -2.81 12.59
N ALA A 260 -1.09 -2.93 13.80
CA ALA A 260 -1.78 -1.83 14.47
C ALA A 260 -0.84 -0.64 14.71
N ALA A 261 0.39 -0.90 15.18
CA ALA A 261 1.37 0.16 15.42
C ALA A 261 1.81 0.87 14.12
N ALA A 262 1.95 0.15 13.00
CA ALA A 262 2.27 0.75 11.70
C ALA A 262 1.12 1.63 11.18
N PHE A 263 -0.12 1.18 11.38
CA PHE A 263 -1.34 1.93 11.04
C PHE A 263 -1.41 3.26 11.82
N ASP A 264 -1.19 3.21 13.13
CA ASP A 264 -1.19 4.40 13.98
C ASP A 264 -0.01 5.33 13.67
N ALA A 265 1.18 4.79 13.39
CA ALA A 265 2.39 5.56 13.11
C ALA A 265 2.22 6.53 11.94
N VAL A 266 1.54 6.13 10.88
CA VAL A 266 1.25 6.99 9.71
C VAL A 266 -0.06 7.77 9.87
N SER A 267 -0.72 7.72 11.03
CA SER A 267 -2.05 8.30 11.28
C SER A 267 -3.08 7.78 10.26
N CYS A 268 -3.02 6.50 9.94
CA CYS A 268 -3.94 5.88 9.00
C CYS A 268 -5.35 5.81 9.59
N GLN A 269 -6.33 5.83 8.73
CA GLN A 269 -7.75 5.76 9.08
C GLN A 269 -8.45 4.80 8.12
N GLY A 270 -9.66 4.38 8.48
CA GLY A 270 -10.49 3.50 7.68
C GLY A 270 -9.92 2.09 7.63
N PHE A 271 -9.02 1.82 6.70
CA PHE A 271 -8.47 0.47 6.51
C PHE A 271 -7.10 0.52 5.83
N ALA A 272 -6.29 -0.52 6.06
CA ALA A 272 -5.02 -0.74 5.38
C ALA A 272 -4.61 -2.22 5.45
N ARG A 273 -3.62 -2.60 4.65
CA ARG A 273 -2.89 -3.87 4.78
C ARG A 273 -1.45 -3.55 5.11
N VAL A 274 -0.91 -4.23 6.11
CA VAL A 274 0.50 -4.13 6.47
C VAL A 274 1.18 -5.42 6.09
N ASP A 275 2.29 -5.31 5.37
CA ASP A 275 3.05 -6.42 4.81
C ASP A 275 4.37 -6.58 5.56
N PHE A 276 4.76 -7.83 5.83
CA PHE A 276 5.88 -8.20 6.68
C PHE A 276 6.77 -9.25 6.03
N PHE A 277 8.04 -9.26 6.45
CA PHE A 277 8.91 -10.40 6.28
C PHE A 277 9.11 -11.10 7.63
N TYR A 278 8.98 -12.42 7.64
CA TYR A 278 9.30 -13.28 8.78
C TYR A 278 10.46 -14.19 8.41
N THR A 279 11.61 -13.97 9.03
CA THR A 279 12.86 -14.64 8.70
C THR A 279 13.04 -15.95 9.47
N ALA A 280 13.95 -16.81 9.01
CA ALA A 280 14.21 -18.12 9.64
C ALA A 280 14.79 -18.01 11.06
N ASP A 281 15.41 -16.89 11.43
CA ASP A 281 15.91 -16.62 12.78
C ASP A 281 14.83 -16.03 13.71
N GLY A 282 13.58 -15.92 13.23
CA GLY A 282 12.45 -15.43 14.01
C GLY A 282 12.26 -13.91 14.00
N THR A 283 13.04 -13.18 13.20
CA THR A 283 12.87 -11.71 13.09
C THR A 283 11.65 -11.37 12.25
N ILE A 284 10.85 -10.40 12.73
CA ILE A 284 9.71 -9.85 11.99
C ILE A 284 10.09 -8.43 11.56
N LEU A 285 10.00 -8.12 10.28
CA LEU A 285 10.26 -6.79 9.72
C LEU A 285 9.04 -6.26 9.01
N VAL A 286 8.63 -5.02 9.32
CA VAL A 286 7.59 -4.32 8.56
C VAL A 286 8.16 -3.93 7.20
N ASN A 287 7.52 -4.38 6.13
CA ASN A 287 7.90 -4.03 4.76
C ASN A 287 7.25 -2.73 4.32
N GLU A 288 5.91 -2.73 4.25
CA GLU A 288 5.13 -1.57 3.83
C GLU A 288 3.71 -1.58 4.41
N ILE A 289 3.02 -0.44 4.33
CA ILE A 289 1.59 -0.31 4.55
C ILE A 289 0.91 0.13 3.25
N ASN A 290 -0.14 -0.59 2.88
CA ASN A 290 -0.95 -0.35 1.70
C ASN A 290 -2.32 0.21 2.13
N THR A 291 -2.61 1.46 1.77
CA THR A 291 -3.81 2.18 2.22
C THR A 291 -5.05 1.89 1.39
N ILE A 292 -4.92 1.24 0.24
CA ILE A 292 -6.06 0.78 -0.59
C ILE A 292 -5.76 -0.65 -1.11
N PRO A 293 -5.77 -1.65 -0.22
CA PRO A 293 -5.63 -3.04 -0.64
C PRO A 293 -6.81 -3.46 -1.51
N GLY A 294 -6.59 -4.46 -2.37
CA GLY A 294 -7.65 -5.00 -3.23
C GLY A 294 -8.86 -5.49 -2.45
N LEU A 295 -10.06 -5.18 -2.93
CA LEU A 295 -11.34 -5.51 -2.32
C LEU A 295 -12.24 -6.38 -3.22
N THR A 296 -11.66 -7.19 -4.09
CA THR A 296 -12.42 -8.26 -4.78
C THR A 296 -12.62 -9.46 -3.86
N ALA A 297 -13.57 -10.32 -4.17
CA ALA A 297 -13.78 -11.57 -3.41
C ALA A 297 -12.55 -12.50 -3.40
N THR A 298 -11.65 -12.35 -4.38
CA THR A 298 -10.42 -13.12 -4.46
C THR A 298 -9.22 -12.46 -3.80
N SER A 299 -9.34 -11.16 -3.45
CA SER A 299 -8.27 -10.38 -2.81
C SER A 299 -8.00 -10.86 -1.38
N TYR A 300 -6.77 -10.75 -0.93
CA TYR A 300 -6.33 -11.25 0.36
C TYR A 300 -6.90 -10.46 1.54
N PHE A 301 -7.05 -9.15 1.41
CA PHE A 301 -7.61 -8.31 2.47
C PHE A 301 -9.01 -8.78 2.94
N PRO A 302 -10.03 -8.94 2.08
CA PRO A 302 -11.32 -9.46 2.51
C PRO A 302 -11.26 -10.92 2.97
N LYS A 303 -10.40 -11.78 2.39
CA LYS A 303 -10.23 -13.16 2.85
C LYS A 303 -9.69 -13.25 4.27
N MET A 304 -8.73 -12.41 4.65
CA MET A 304 -8.21 -12.35 6.02
C MET A 304 -9.31 -11.91 7.01
N TRP A 305 -10.14 -10.94 6.63
CA TRP A 305 -11.28 -10.55 7.46
C TRP A 305 -12.37 -11.61 7.53
N GLU A 306 -12.67 -12.30 6.44
CA GLU A 306 -13.62 -13.42 6.43
C GLU A 306 -13.15 -14.55 7.37
N ALA A 307 -11.87 -14.94 7.31
CA ALA A 307 -11.26 -15.89 8.23
C ALA A 307 -11.28 -15.42 9.70
N THR A 308 -11.34 -14.11 9.92
CA THR A 308 -11.47 -13.49 11.25
C THR A 308 -12.93 -13.39 11.71
N GLY A 309 -13.90 -13.76 10.86
CA GLY A 309 -15.34 -13.72 11.17
C GLY A 309 -16.09 -12.50 10.65
N LEU A 310 -15.47 -11.68 9.80
CA LEU A 310 -16.07 -10.48 9.21
C LEU A 310 -16.11 -10.61 7.67
N PRO A 311 -17.17 -11.21 7.09
CA PRO A 311 -17.27 -11.39 5.65
C PRO A 311 -17.51 -10.06 4.91
N LEU A 312 -17.17 -10.01 3.61
CA LEU A 312 -17.11 -8.82 2.79
C LEU A 312 -18.34 -7.87 2.90
N PRO A 313 -19.60 -8.34 2.89
CA PRO A 313 -20.73 -7.44 3.04
C PRO A 313 -20.74 -6.67 4.37
N GLN A 314 -20.43 -7.36 5.47
CA GLN A 314 -20.34 -6.75 6.81
C GLN A 314 -19.10 -5.86 6.94
N LEU A 315 -18.00 -6.26 6.31
CA LEU A 315 -16.77 -5.45 6.22
C LEU A 315 -17.06 -4.11 5.54
N LEU A 316 -17.73 -4.11 4.39
CA LEU A 316 -18.10 -2.88 3.66
C LEU A 316 -19.06 -2.02 4.47
N ASP A 317 -20.08 -2.60 5.11
CA ASP A 317 -21.03 -1.88 5.97
C ASP A 317 -20.28 -1.19 7.12
N ARG A 318 -19.38 -1.90 7.80
CA ARG A 318 -18.55 -1.35 8.88
C ARG A 318 -17.68 -0.19 8.38
N MET A 319 -17.00 -0.35 7.24
CA MET A 319 -16.14 0.69 6.66
C MET A 319 -16.92 1.95 6.32
N ILE A 320 -18.11 1.80 5.71
CA ILE A 320 -19.01 2.92 5.40
C ILE A 320 -19.52 3.59 6.69
N ALA A 321 -19.96 2.79 7.67
CA ALA A 321 -20.44 3.32 8.94
C ALA A 321 -19.36 4.12 9.69
N THR A 322 -18.11 3.64 9.68
CA THR A 322 -16.95 4.35 10.27
C THR A 322 -16.73 5.70 9.58
N ALA A 323 -16.70 5.73 8.24
CA ALA A 323 -16.51 6.95 7.48
C ALA A 323 -17.63 7.99 7.72
N LEU A 324 -18.89 7.55 7.83
CA LEU A 324 -20.04 8.42 8.08
C LEU A 324 -20.06 9.06 9.49
N ARG A 325 -19.28 8.54 10.45
CA ARG A 325 -19.16 9.11 11.80
C ARG A 325 -18.15 10.27 11.85
N LYS A 326 -17.26 10.35 10.88
CA LYS A 326 -16.23 11.40 10.80
C LYS A 326 -16.86 12.72 10.38
N ARG A 327 -16.34 13.80 10.96
CA ARG A 327 -16.68 15.14 10.49
C ARG A 327 -15.81 15.46 9.26
N PRO A 328 -16.35 16.15 8.25
CA PRO A 328 -15.51 16.68 7.17
C PRO A 328 -14.34 17.48 7.76
N GLY A 329 -13.12 17.26 7.26
CA GLY A 329 -11.91 17.90 7.77
C GLY A 329 -11.29 17.27 9.03
N SER A 330 -11.71 16.07 9.42
CA SER A 330 -11.14 15.33 10.54
C SER A 330 -10.19 14.19 10.13
N HIS A 331 -9.73 14.20 8.89
CA HIS A 331 -8.80 13.21 8.34
C HIS A 331 -7.34 13.62 8.43
#